data_db0a14f0d627b65c03494272455f75f0
#
_entry.id   db0a14f0d627b65c03494272455f75f0
#
_cell.length_a   1.000
_cell.length_b   1.000
_cell.length_c   1.000
_cell.angle_alpha   90.00
_cell.angle_beta   90.00
_cell.angle_gamma   90.00
#
_symmetry.space_group_name_H-M   'P 1'
#
loop_
_entity.id
_entity.type
_entity.pdbx_description
1 polymer ?
#
loop_
_entity_poly.entity_id
_entity_poly.type
_entity_poly.pdbx_seq_one_letter_code
_entity_poly.pdbx_strand_id
1 'polypeptide(L)'
;MKYDYLVVGAGPFGAVFAHEAHKRGKSVLVIDRRNHIAGNLYCESKDDINIHVYGAHIFHTSLKHVWDYVNQFAEFNHYVNSPVANYKGEMYNLPFNMNTFSKMWNIRTPKEAQDIITKQRAAISGEPKNLEEQAISLVGTDIYEKLIKGYTEKQWGRKCTELPAFIIKRLPVRYTYDNNYFNDRFQGIPMGGYTKMIERMLEGIEVRLGVDFLKHRNEYEILADKIIYTGPIDEYFGYSEGVLEYRGLHFETERLEEENHQGVAVVNYTEGEIPYTRIIEHKHFEFGTQPVTYVTKEYPKDWKIGEEAYYPVNDVKNLDLYSKYVKKAEAISNVIFGGRLGEYKYYDMDKVIASALALCNKEFQE
;
A
#
# COMPACT_ATOMS: atom_id res chain seq x y z
N MET A 1 -22.17 28.42 7.81
CA MET A 1 -22.00 27.65 9.05
C MET A 1 -20.54 27.22 9.07
N LYS A 2 -19.82 27.33 10.18
CA LYS A 2 -18.41 26.92 10.28
C LYS A 2 -18.35 25.50 10.83
N TYR A 3 -17.49 24.66 10.25
CA TYR A 3 -17.27 23.28 10.71
C TYR A 3 -16.24 23.25 11.86
N ASP A 4 -16.34 22.27 12.75
CA ASP A 4 -15.27 22.00 13.70
C ASP A 4 -14.00 21.52 12.96
N TYR A 5 -14.18 20.65 11.94
CA TYR A 5 -13.07 20.07 11.17
C TYR A 5 -13.33 20.12 9.66
N LEU A 6 -12.29 20.49 8.93
CA LEU A 6 -12.14 20.23 7.49
C LEU A 6 -11.14 19.08 7.32
N VAL A 7 -11.57 17.99 6.72
CA VAL A 7 -10.69 16.85 6.39
C VAL A 7 -10.36 16.91 4.89
N VAL A 8 -9.10 17.09 4.56
CA VAL A 8 -8.58 17.14 3.20
C VAL A 8 -8.01 15.77 2.83
N GLY A 9 -8.77 15.04 2.03
CA GLY A 9 -8.53 13.67 1.58
C GLY A 9 -9.55 12.68 2.14
N ALA A 10 -10.35 12.08 1.27
CA ALA A 10 -11.37 11.08 1.57
C ALA A 10 -10.83 9.63 1.54
N GLY A 11 -9.52 9.44 1.73
CA GLY A 11 -8.88 8.14 1.90
C GLY A 11 -9.11 7.55 3.30
N PRO A 12 -8.54 6.37 3.61
CA PRO A 12 -8.82 5.67 4.87
C PRO A 12 -8.47 6.49 6.12
N PHE A 13 -7.39 7.28 6.12
CA PHE A 13 -7.05 8.14 7.25
C PHE A 13 -8.13 9.20 7.50
N GLY A 14 -8.48 9.94 6.43
CA GLY A 14 -9.47 11.02 6.52
C GLY A 14 -10.87 10.49 6.87
N ALA A 15 -11.27 9.35 6.30
CA ALA A 15 -12.56 8.73 6.57
C ALA A 15 -12.68 8.28 8.04
N VAL A 16 -11.63 7.65 8.59
CA VAL A 16 -11.60 7.24 10.01
C VAL A 16 -11.69 8.46 10.93
N PHE A 17 -10.87 9.50 10.67
CA PHE A 17 -10.92 10.72 11.49
C PHE A 17 -12.29 11.39 11.42
N ALA A 18 -12.85 11.54 10.20
CA ALA A 18 -14.16 12.15 9.99
C ALA A 18 -15.28 11.39 10.72
N HIS A 19 -15.27 10.05 10.63
CA HIS A 19 -16.21 9.19 11.34
C HIS A 19 -16.14 9.39 12.85
N GLU A 20 -14.94 9.31 13.43
CA GLU A 20 -14.74 9.42 14.87
C GLU A 20 -15.08 10.81 15.41
N ALA A 21 -14.80 11.87 14.65
CA ALA A 21 -15.21 13.24 14.98
C ALA A 21 -16.74 13.39 14.92
N HIS A 22 -17.38 12.92 13.84
CA HIS A 22 -18.83 12.98 13.67
C HIS A 22 -19.59 12.21 14.77
N LYS A 23 -19.12 11.02 15.11
CA LYS A 23 -19.66 10.20 16.22
C LYS A 23 -19.64 10.93 17.56
N ARG A 24 -18.73 11.89 17.75
CA ARG A 24 -18.63 12.75 18.94
C ARG A 24 -19.40 14.07 18.80
N GLY A 25 -20.28 14.18 17.82
CA GLY A 25 -21.12 15.35 17.58
C GLY A 25 -20.39 16.54 16.97
N LYS A 26 -19.19 16.33 16.39
CA LYS A 26 -18.46 17.38 15.67
C LYS A 26 -19.00 17.54 14.28
N SER A 27 -19.06 18.80 13.81
CA SER A 27 -19.40 19.11 12.43
C SER A 27 -18.16 18.97 11.55
N VAL A 28 -18.26 18.12 10.52
CA VAL A 28 -17.12 17.77 9.65
C VAL A 28 -17.48 17.98 8.20
N LEU A 29 -16.57 18.61 7.45
CA LEU A 29 -16.58 18.64 5.99
C LEU A 29 -15.38 17.84 5.50
N VAL A 30 -15.61 16.87 4.62
CA VAL A 30 -14.56 16.12 3.91
C VAL A 30 -14.47 16.64 2.47
N ILE A 31 -13.27 16.92 2.01
CA ILE A 31 -13.03 17.27 0.60
C ILE A 31 -11.96 16.36 0.00
N ASP A 32 -12.07 16.06 -1.28
CA ASP A 32 -11.03 15.33 -2.02
C ASP A 32 -10.85 15.92 -3.43
N ARG A 33 -9.60 15.97 -3.91
CA ARG A 33 -9.29 16.43 -5.26
C ARG A 33 -9.77 15.48 -6.36
N ARG A 34 -9.95 14.19 -6.03
CA ARG A 34 -10.50 13.17 -6.93
C ARG A 34 -12.02 13.25 -6.97
N ASN A 35 -12.60 12.68 -8.01
CA ASN A 35 -14.06 12.57 -8.17
C ASN A 35 -14.64 11.33 -7.49
N HIS A 36 -13.90 10.73 -6.57
CA HIS A 36 -14.31 9.56 -5.78
C HIS A 36 -13.69 9.60 -4.39
N ILE A 37 -14.32 8.93 -3.44
CA ILE A 37 -13.80 8.65 -2.10
C ILE A 37 -12.83 7.47 -2.09
N ALA A 38 -12.41 7.06 -0.90
CA ALA A 38 -11.55 5.92 -0.60
C ALA A 38 -10.07 6.08 -0.99
N GLY A 39 -9.67 7.20 -1.61
CA GLY A 39 -8.27 7.42 -1.97
C GLY A 39 -7.73 6.28 -2.84
N ASN A 40 -6.56 5.72 -2.49
CA ASN A 40 -6.00 4.58 -3.24
C ASN A 40 -6.73 3.24 -2.99
N LEU A 41 -7.66 3.18 -2.03
CA LEU A 41 -8.52 2.01 -1.82
C LEU A 41 -9.75 1.98 -2.73
N TYR A 42 -9.90 2.96 -3.62
CA TYR A 42 -11.05 3.04 -4.51
C TYR A 42 -11.18 1.78 -5.36
N CYS A 43 -12.38 1.20 -5.31
CA CYS A 43 -12.79 0.10 -6.17
C CYS A 43 -13.91 0.56 -7.09
N GLU A 44 -13.81 0.20 -8.36
CA GLU A 44 -14.87 0.37 -9.36
C GLU A 44 -15.55 -0.98 -9.61
N SER A 45 -16.89 -1.03 -9.56
CA SER A 45 -17.60 -2.27 -9.84
C SER A 45 -18.00 -2.35 -11.32
N LYS A 46 -17.58 -3.40 -12.02
CA LYS A 46 -17.93 -3.71 -13.42
C LYS A 46 -18.23 -5.19 -13.52
N ASP A 47 -19.32 -5.57 -14.20
CA ASP A 47 -19.76 -6.97 -14.34
C ASP A 47 -19.78 -7.72 -12.99
N ASP A 48 -20.21 -7.04 -11.91
CA ASP A 48 -20.20 -7.55 -10.53
C ASP A 48 -18.81 -7.97 -10.01
N ILE A 49 -17.74 -7.40 -10.58
CA ILE A 49 -16.36 -7.56 -10.13
C ILE A 49 -15.86 -6.21 -9.58
N ASN A 50 -15.37 -6.19 -8.36
CA ASN A 50 -14.75 -5.02 -7.75
C ASN A 50 -13.30 -4.88 -8.21
N ILE A 51 -13.03 -3.91 -9.07
CA ILE A 51 -11.71 -3.62 -9.63
C ILE A 51 -10.98 -2.68 -8.67
N HIS A 52 -9.84 -3.09 -8.12
CA HIS A 52 -8.98 -2.24 -7.31
C HIS A 52 -8.19 -1.31 -8.24
N VAL A 53 -8.68 -0.09 -8.43
CA VAL A 53 -8.20 0.85 -9.47
C VAL A 53 -6.73 1.26 -9.28
N TYR A 54 -6.28 1.34 -8.04
CA TYR A 54 -4.93 1.79 -7.68
C TYR A 54 -4.03 0.64 -7.17
N GLY A 55 -4.22 -0.55 -7.71
CA GLY A 55 -3.43 -1.74 -7.38
C GLY A 55 -4.09 -2.66 -6.36
N ALA A 56 -3.53 -3.85 -6.20
CA ALA A 56 -4.04 -4.86 -5.28
C ALA A 56 -3.93 -4.38 -3.82
N HIS A 57 -5.06 -4.34 -3.15
CA HIS A 57 -5.15 -4.05 -1.73
C HIS A 57 -5.77 -5.23 -0.99
N ILE A 58 -5.00 -5.84 -0.11
CA ILE A 58 -5.45 -6.93 0.76
C ILE A 58 -5.32 -6.42 2.19
N PHE A 59 -6.43 -6.41 2.93
CA PHE A 59 -6.39 -5.99 4.33
C PHE A 59 -5.78 -7.09 5.18
N HIS A 60 -4.80 -6.75 5.99
CA HIS A 60 -4.18 -7.65 6.96
C HIS A 60 -3.73 -6.87 8.19
N THR A 61 -3.79 -7.48 9.36
CA THR A 61 -3.37 -6.87 10.62
C THR A 61 -3.22 -7.89 11.75
N SER A 62 -2.30 -7.64 12.66
CA SER A 62 -2.25 -8.30 13.97
C SER A 62 -2.86 -7.43 15.09
N LEU A 63 -3.27 -6.19 14.76
CA LEU A 63 -3.89 -5.25 15.69
C LEU A 63 -5.38 -5.54 15.84
N LYS A 64 -5.77 -6.23 16.90
CA LYS A 64 -7.16 -6.63 17.11
C LYS A 64 -8.11 -5.42 17.11
N HIS A 65 -7.74 -4.31 17.72
CA HIS A 65 -8.59 -3.12 17.75
C HIS A 65 -8.85 -2.52 16.37
N VAL A 66 -7.87 -2.59 15.45
CA VAL A 66 -8.05 -2.16 14.07
C VAL A 66 -8.96 -3.12 13.30
N TRP A 67 -8.76 -4.44 13.50
CA TRP A 67 -9.64 -5.45 12.91
C TRP A 67 -11.10 -5.28 13.36
N ASP A 68 -11.31 -5.14 14.68
CA ASP A 68 -12.64 -4.91 15.24
C ASP A 68 -13.27 -3.59 14.73
N TYR A 69 -12.44 -2.56 14.50
CA TYR A 69 -12.90 -1.28 13.98
C TYR A 69 -13.41 -1.40 12.54
N VAL A 70 -12.63 -1.97 11.63
CA VAL A 70 -13.03 -2.06 10.20
C VAL A 70 -14.22 -3.00 10.01
N ASN A 71 -14.38 -4.01 10.85
CA ASN A 71 -15.53 -4.92 10.83
C ASN A 71 -16.86 -4.27 11.27
N GLN A 72 -16.85 -3.04 11.77
CA GLN A 72 -18.08 -2.27 11.97
C GLN A 72 -18.64 -1.73 10.65
N PHE A 73 -17.83 -1.62 9.60
CA PHE A 73 -18.18 -1.00 8.31
C PHE A 73 -18.25 -1.98 7.14
N ALA A 74 -17.66 -3.17 7.27
CA ALA A 74 -17.73 -4.21 6.26
C ALA A 74 -17.58 -5.59 6.88
N GLU A 75 -18.22 -6.58 6.26
CA GLU A 75 -17.90 -7.97 6.48
C GLU A 75 -16.68 -8.32 5.65
N PHE A 76 -15.68 -8.95 6.25
CA PHE A 76 -14.49 -9.41 5.53
C PHE A 76 -14.61 -10.89 5.19
N ASN A 77 -14.25 -11.24 3.97
CA ASN A 77 -14.20 -12.62 3.54
C ASN A 77 -12.94 -13.33 4.10
N HIS A 78 -12.79 -14.60 3.78
CA HIS A 78 -11.66 -15.44 4.19
C HIS A 78 -10.53 -15.49 3.15
N TYR A 79 -10.36 -14.45 2.32
CA TYR A 79 -9.29 -14.41 1.33
C TYR A 79 -7.92 -14.45 2.00
N VAL A 80 -7.09 -15.41 1.56
CA VAL A 80 -5.69 -15.56 1.99
C VAL A 80 -4.80 -15.15 0.82
N ASN A 81 -3.96 -14.14 1.04
CA ASN A 81 -3.05 -13.68 -0.01
C ASN A 81 -1.95 -14.71 -0.27
N SER A 82 -1.99 -15.31 -1.45
CA SER A 82 -1.04 -16.34 -1.89
C SER A 82 -0.58 -16.05 -3.32
N PRO A 83 0.15 -14.94 -3.55
CA PRO A 83 0.62 -14.57 -4.88
C PRO A 83 1.64 -15.59 -5.41
N VAL A 84 1.81 -15.60 -6.72
CA VAL A 84 2.85 -16.38 -7.38
C VAL A 84 3.79 -15.45 -8.16
N ALA A 85 5.03 -15.92 -8.38
CA ALA A 85 6.00 -15.25 -9.22
C ALA A 85 6.14 -16.01 -10.54
N ASN A 86 6.13 -15.29 -11.65
CA ASN A 86 6.50 -15.77 -12.97
C ASN A 86 7.92 -15.29 -13.28
N TYR A 87 8.81 -16.22 -13.56
CA TYR A 87 10.13 -15.95 -14.10
C TYR A 87 10.32 -16.74 -15.39
N LYS A 88 10.26 -16.06 -16.53
CA LYS A 88 10.43 -16.65 -17.88
C LYS A 88 9.55 -17.89 -18.12
N GLY A 89 8.29 -17.84 -17.68
CA GLY A 89 7.33 -18.94 -17.76
C GLY A 89 7.39 -19.96 -16.61
N GLU A 90 8.36 -19.90 -15.75
CA GLU A 90 8.41 -20.73 -14.54
C GLU A 90 7.63 -20.07 -13.40
N MET A 91 6.62 -20.76 -12.86
CA MET A 91 5.79 -20.25 -11.77
C MET A 91 6.33 -20.70 -10.42
N TYR A 92 6.51 -19.77 -9.47
CA TYR A 92 6.99 -20.01 -8.12
C TYR A 92 6.01 -19.46 -7.08
N ASN A 93 5.84 -20.18 -5.97
CA ASN A 93 5.02 -19.68 -4.86
C ASN A 93 5.70 -18.53 -4.10
N LEU A 94 4.89 -17.60 -3.61
CA LEU A 94 5.28 -16.58 -2.67
C LEU A 94 4.41 -16.68 -1.40
N PRO A 95 4.94 -16.35 -0.20
CA PRO A 95 6.31 -15.92 0.08
C PRO A 95 7.32 -17.05 -0.20
N PHE A 96 8.63 -16.73 -0.09
CA PHE A 96 9.67 -17.75 -0.25
C PHE A 96 9.54 -18.81 0.83
N ASN A 97 9.09 -19.99 0.43
CA ASN A 97 8.75 -21.09 1.31
C ASN A 97 9.19 -22.44 0.72
N MET A 98 8.85 -23.55 1.38
CA MET A 98 9.27 -24.87 0.90
C MET A 98 8.73 -25.24 -0.49
N ASN A 99 7.57 -24.68 -0.93
CA ASN A 99 7.10 -24.87 -2.32
C ASN A 99 8.05 -24.18 -3.31
N THR A 100 8.51 -22.97 -3.00
CA THR A 100 9.50 -22.23 -3.79
C THR A 100 10.82 -22.98 -3.85
N PHE A 101 11.34 -23.40 -2.68
CA PHE A 101 12.63 -24.07 -2.56
C PHE A 101 12.65 -25.46 -3.21
N SER A 102 11.58 -26.24 -3.01
CA SER A 102 11.45 -27.55 -3.62
C SER A 102 11.41 -27.46 -5.15
N LYS A 103 10.69 -26.47 -5.70
CA LYS A 103 10.65 -26.24 -7.13
C LYS A 103 12.00 -25.75 -7.67
N MET A 104 12.65 -24.81 -6.97
CA MET A 104 13.91 -24.21 -7.40
C MET A 104 15.06 -25.23 -7.42
N TRP A 105 15.16 -26.07 -6.38
CA TRP A 105 16.32 -26.94 -6.13
C TRP A 105 16.02 -28.43 -6.14
N ASN A 106 14.77 -28.85 -6.40
CA ASN A 106 14.33 -30.24 -6.38
C ASN A 106 14.63 -30.94 -5.04
N ILE A 107 14.44 -30.23 -3.92
CA ILE A 107 14.65 -30.68 -2.54
C ILE A 107 13.32 -30.97 -1.85
N ARG A 108 13.38 -31.63 -0.68
CA ARG A 108 12.18 -32.04 0.06
C ARG A 108 12.14 -31.57 1.51
N THR A 109 13.29 -31.23 2.09
CA THR A 109 13.38 -30.93 3.51
C THR A 109 13.87 -29.53 3.80
N PRO A 110 13.44 -28.92 4.92
CA PRO A 110 13.92 -27.60 5.38
C PRO A 110 15.44 -27.55 5.51
N LYS A 111 16.07 -28.66 5.96
CA LYS A 111 17.51 -28.72 6.13
C LYS A 111 18.24 -28.56 4.80
N GLU A 112 17.81 -29.26 3.76
CA GLU A 112 18.42 -29.15 2.43
C GLU A 112 18.33 -27.70 1.93
N ALA A 113 17.17 -26.99 2.12
CA ALA A 113 17.01 -25.59 1.76
C ALA A 113 17.98 -24.70 2.54
N GLN A 114 18.09 -24.90 3.86
CA GLN A 114 19.01 -24.15 4.71
C GLN A 114 20.48 -24.36 4.34
N ASP A 115 20.87 -25.59 4.00
CA ASP A 115 22.23 -25.92 3.59
C ASP A 115 22.59 -25.22 2.26
N ILE A 116 21.68 -25.19 1.28
CA ILE A 116 21.87 -24.47 0.01
C ILE A 116 21.98 -22.96 0.25
N ILE A 117 21.04 -22.35 0.98
CA ILE A 117 21.07 -20.91 1.28
C ILE A 117 22.36 -20.56 2.05
N THR A 118 22.77 -21.39 3.03
CA THR A 118 24.00 -21.17 3.80
C THR A 118 25.23 -21.19 2.91
N LYS A 119 25.29 -22.11 1.94
CA LYS A 119 26.38 -22.19 0.97
C LYS A 119 26.40 -20.96 0.05
N GLN A 120 25.23 -20.54 -0.46
CA GLN A 120 25.14 -19.41 -1.40
C GLN A 120 25.43 -18.07 -0.73
N ARG A 121 25.02 -17.86 0.51
CA ARG A 121 25.29 -16.62 1.26
C ARG A 121 26.74 -16.50 1.76
N ALA A 122 27.55 -17.56 1.67
CA ALA A 122 28.93 -17.56 2.17
C ALA A 122 29.84 -16.50 1.49
N ALA A 123 29.42 -15.97 0.33
CA ALA A 123 30.10 -14.86 -0.33
C ALA A 123 29.87 -13.50 0.36
N ILE A 124 28.85 -13.38 1.22
CA ILE A 124 28.53 -12.15 1.95
C ILE A 124 29.29 -12.17 3.29
N SER A 125 30.17 -11.20 3.47
CA SER A 125 30.96 -11.06 4.70
C SER A 125 30.47 -9.87 5.54
N GLY A 126 30.14 -10.11 6.82
CA GLY A 126 29.69 -9.08 7.75
C GLY A 126 28.22 -8.70 7.57
N GLU A 127 27.86 -7.46 7.97
CA GLU A 127 26.50 -6.94 7.78
C GLU A 127 26.28 -6.54 6.31
N PRO A 128 25.10 -6.89 5.73
CA PRO A 128 24.75 -6.51 4.36
C PRO A 128 24.76 -4.99 4.17
N LYS A 129 25.42 -4.51 3.12
CA LYS A 129 25.61 -3.08 2.82
C LYS A 129 24.50 -2.50 1.94
N ASN A 130 23.82 -3.34 1.18
CA ASN A 130 22.80 -2.96 0.22
C ASN A 130 21.72 -4.06 0.12
N LEU A 131 20.70 -3.80 -0.70
CA LEU A 131 19.57 -4.71 -0.87
C LEU A 131 20.00 -6.06 -1.48
N GLU A 132 20.93 -6.09 -2.43
CA GLU A 132 21.45 -7.32 -3.04
C GLU A 132 22.06 -8.23 -1.97
N GLU A 133 23.03 -7.71 -1.18
CA GLU A 133 23.67 -8.47 -0.12
C GLU A 133 22.67 -8.96 0.93
N GLN A 134 21.70 -8.10 1.28
CA GLN A 134 20.63 -8.46 2.21
C GLN A 134 19.74 -9.59 1.66
N ALA A 135 19.35 -9.53 0.40
CA ALA A 135 18.54 -10.55 -0.25
C ALA A 135 19.29 -11.89 -0.30
N ILE A 136 20.52 -11.89 -0.79
CA ILE A 136 21.35 -13.11 -0.86
C ILE A 136 21.57 -13.71 0.53
N SER A 137 21.75 -12.89 1.55
CA SER A 137 21.89 -13.37 2.93
C SER A 137 20.63 -14.07 3.47
N LEU A 138 19.44 -13.67 2.99
CA LEU A 138 18.15 -14.23 3.42
C LEU A 138 17.77 -15.50 2.63
N VAL A 139 17.92 -15.49 1.31
CA VAL A 139 17.32 -16.50 0.42
C VAL A 139 18.33 -17.16 -0.54
N GLY A 140 19.58 -16.73 -0.55
CA GLY A 140 20.60 -17.23 -1.47
C GLY A 140 20.56 -16.56 -2.85
N THR A 141 21.61 -16.81 -3.64
CA THR A 141 21.83 -16.17 -4.95
C THR A 141 20.78 -16.58 -5.98
N ASP A 142 20.39 -17.85 -6.03
CA ASP A 142 19.46 -18.35 -7.05
C ASP A 142 18.08 -17.67 -6.96
N ILE A 143 17.55 -17.53 -5.75
CA ILE A 143 16.26 -16.86 -5.51
C ILE A 143 16.40 -15.36 -5.75
N TYR A 144 17.50 -14.75 -5.30
CA TYR A 144 17.76 -13.35 -5.56
C TYR A 144 17.74 -13.04 -7.08
N GLU A 145 18.53 -13.76 -7.87
CA GLU A 145 18.64 -13.50 -9.31
C GLU A 145 17.33 -13.75 -10.07
N LYS A 146 16.59 -14.83 -9.74
CA LYS A 146 15.35 -15.16 -10.43
C LYS A 146 14.14 -14.37 -9.94
N LEU A 147 13.97 -14.18 -8.64
CA LEU A 147 12.68 -13.77 -8.07
C LEU A 147 12.69 -12.40 -7.39
N ILE A 148 13.85 -11.80 -7.14
CA ILE A 148 13.95 -10.53 -6.42
C ILE A 148 14.51 -9.42 -7.29
N LYS A 149 15.67 -9.65 -7.90
CA LYS A 149 16.45 -8.61 -8.59
C LYS A 149 15.65 -7.83 -9.63
N GLY A 150 15.17 -8.50 -10.67
CA GLY A 150 14.48 -7.82 -11.77
C GLY A 150 13.18 -7.15 -11.33
N TYR A 151 12.42 -7.77 -10.41
CA TYR A 151 11.23 -7.16 -9.82
C TYR A 151 11.55 -5.88 -9.05
N THR A 152 12.56 -5.94 -8.18
CA THR A 152 12.94 -4.83 -7.31
C THR A 152 13.54 -3.67 -8.13
N GLU A 153 14.42 -3.98 -9.08
CA GLU A 153 15.04 -2.95 -9.94
C GLU A 153 14.00 -2.23 -10.80
N LYS A 154 12.97 -2.93 -11.31
CA LYS A 154 11.82 -2.29 -11.97
C LYS A 154 11.06 -1.37 -11.02
N GLN A 155 10.68 -1.90 -9.85
CA GLN A 155 9.86 -1.17 -8.90
C GLN A 155 10.53 0.12 -8.41
N TRP A 156 11.84 0.07 -8.17
CA TRP A 156 12.58 1.21 -7.63
C TRP A 156 13.29 2.07 -8.69
N GLY A 157 13.42 1.58 -9.93
CA GLY A 157 14.14 2.27 -11.00
C GLY A 157 15.64 2.40 -10.74
N ARG A 158 16.19 1.58 -9.82
CA ARG A 158 17.60 1.59 -9.39
C ARG A 158 18.12 0.16 -9.25
N LYS A 159 19.42 -0.03 -9.38
CA LYS A 159 20.04 -1.34 -9.12
C LYS A 159 19.94 -1.75 -7.67
N CYS A 160 19.78 -3.05 -7.40
CA CYS A 160 19.72 -3.57 -6.05
C CYS A 160 20.99 -3.24 -5.22
N THR A 161 22.14 -3.09 -5.86
CA THR A 161 23.41 -2.66 -5.24
C THR A 161 23.41 -1.21 -4.75
N GLU A 162 22.49 -0.37 -5.25
CA GLU A 162 22.36 1.04 -4.90
C GLU A 162 21.22 1.28 -3.89
N LEU A 163 20.40 0.26 -3.64
CA LEU A 163 19.26 0.33 -2.73
C LEU A 163 19.64 -0.06 -1.31
N PRO A 164 19.10 0.61 -0.28
CA PRO A 164 19.39 0.28 1.12
C PRO A 164 18.91 -1.13 1.51
N ALA A 165 19.69 -1.82 2.32
CA ALA A 165 19.38 -3.17 2.80
C ALA A 165 18.03 -3.28 3.55
N PHE A 166 17.58 -2.20 4.23
CA PHE A 166 16.36 -2.23 5.02
C PHE A 166 15.08 -2.45 4.20
N ILE A 167 15.08 -2.13 2.89
CA ILE A 167 13.92 -2.29 2.00
C ILE A 167 13.42 -3.74 2.00
N ILE A 168 14.35 -4.70 2.03
CA ILE A 168 14.02 -6.13 1.97
C ILE A 168 14.22 -6.86 3.31
N LYS A 169 14.55 -6.15 4.37
CA LYS A 169 14.84 -6.74 5.69
C LYS A 169 13.68 -7.59 6.25
N ARG A 170 12.44 -7.28 5.87
CA ARG A 170 11.22 -7.96 6.32
C ARG A 170 10.68 -8.99 5.32
N LEU A 171 11.48 -9.38 4.33
CA LEU A 171 11.08 -10.39 3.35
C LEU A 171 10.65 -11.68 4.06
N PRO A 172 9.42 -12.17 3.86
CA PRO A 172 9.00 -13.39 4.53
C PRO A 172 9.68 -14.61 3.91
N VAL A 173 10.45 -15.30 4.74
CA VAL A 173 11.13 -16.57 4.38
C VAL A 173 10.68 -17.64 5.37
N ARG A 174 10.16 -18.75 4.86
CA ARG A 174 9.58 -19.82 5.69
C ARG A 174 10.09 -21.19 5.27
N TYR A 175 10.48 -21.98 6.24
CA TYR A 175 10.87 -23.40 6.04
C TYR A 175 9.68 -24.35 6.27
N THR A 176 8.48 -23.92 5.81
CA THR A 176 7.22 -24.64 5.83
C THR A 176 6.57 -24.57 4.45
N TYR A 177 5.54 -25.38 4.16
CA TYR A 177 4.74 -25.35 2.93
C TYR A 177 3.55 -24.38 3.03
N ASP A 178 3.68 -23.30 3.79
CA ASP A 178 2.64 -22.30 3.98
C ASP A 178 2.76 -21.18 2.92
N ASN A 179 1.74 -21.04 2.07
CA ASN A 179 1.66 -20.04 1.02
C ASN A 179 0.98 -18.72 1.45
N ASN A 180 0.54 -18.61 2.72
CA ASN A 180 0.02 -17.34 3.20
C ASN A 180 1.13 -16.28 3.19
N TYR A 181 0.96 -15.22 2.41
CA TYR A 181 1.99 -14.18 2.25
C TYR A 181 2.22 -13.41 3.56
N PHE A 182 1.17 -13.13 4.31
CA PHE A 182 1.26 -12.35 5.54
C PHE A 182 1.48 -13.22 6.78
N ASN A 183 2.14 -12.64 7.80
CA ASN A 183 2.28 -13.24 9.12
C ASN A 183 1.20 -12.76 10.10
N ASP A 184 0.32 -11.88 9.66
CA ASP A 184 -0.71 -11.26 10.49
C ASP A 184 -1.82 -12.23 10.87
N ARG A 185 -2.39 -11.99 12.03
CA ARG A 185 -3.44 -12.83 12.60
C ARG A 185 -4.76 -12.76 11.81
N PHE A 186 -5.05 -11.58 11.25
CA PHE A 186 -6.29 -11.32 10.52
C PHE A 186 -5.95 -10.84 9.11
N GLN A 187 -6.70 -11.33 8.12
CA GLN A 187 -6.64 -10.84 6.76
C GLN A 187 -7.96 -11.14 6.04
N GLY A 188 -8.25 -10.42 4.97
CA GLY A 188 -9.41 -10.60 4.12
C GLY A 188 -9.66 -9.42 3.20
N ILE A 189 -10.69 -9.54 2.39
CA ILE A 189 -11.19 -8.46 1.52
C ILE A 189 -12.58 -8.07 2.01
N PRO A 190 -12.90 -6.77 2.12
CA PRO A 190 -14.25 -6.33 2.48
C PRO A 190 -15.23 -6.68 1.37
N MET A 191 -16.28 -7.41 1.71
CA MET A 191 -17.33 -7.82 0.78
C MET A 191 -18.01 -6.59 0.16
N GLY A 192 -18.02 -6.54 -1.17
CA GLY A 192 -18.51 -5.42 -1.96
C GLY A 192 -17.50 -4.28 -2.15
N GLY A 193 -16.22 -4.51 -1.82
CA GLY A 193 -15.11 -3.61 -2.08
C GLY A 193 -14.85 -2.55 -1.03
N TYR A 194 -13.66 -1.98 -1.08
CA TYR A 194 -13.21 -0.95 -0.11
C TYR A 194 -13.99 0.37 -0.23
N THR A 195 -14.43 0.75 -1.42
CA THR A 195 -15.22 1.98 -1.60
C THR A 195 -16.45 1.97 -0.71
N LYS A 196 -17.17 0.84 -0.68
CA LYS A 196 -18.38 0.65 0.13
C LYS A 196 -18.11 0.70 1.63
N MET A 197 -16.95 0.19 2.07
CA MET A 197 -16.51 0.30 3.46
C MET A 197 -16.28 1.77 3.85
N ILE A 198 -15.61 2.55 2.99
CA ILE A 198 -15.36 3.98 3.23
C ILE A 198 -16.65 4.81 3.14
N GLU A 199 -17.58 4.47 2.23
CA GLU A 199 -18.91 5.10 2.18
C GLU A 199 -19.63 4.99 3.52
N ARG A 200 -19.63 3.81 4.14
CA ARG A 200 -20.25 3.60 5.47
C ARG A 200 -19.54 4.38 6.58
N MET A 201 -18.23 4.55 6.51
CA MET A 201 -17.50 5.42 7.45
C MET A 201 -17.91 6.88 7.31
N LEU A 202 -18.22 7.32 6.11
CA LEU A 202 -18.59 8.71 5.79
C LEU A 202 -20.11 8.97 5.82
N GLU A 203 -20.91 7.99 6.22
CA GLU A 203 -22.37 8.14 6.31
C GLU A 203 -22.77 9.30 7.23
N GLY A 204 -23.64 10.19 6.74
CA GLY A 204 -24.08 11.37 7.47
C GLY A 204 -23.09 12.54 7.50
N ILE A 205 -21.93 12.43 6.85
CA ILE A 205 -20.90 13.47 6.77
C ILE A 205 -20.94 14.12 5.40
N GLU A 206 -20.84 15.46 5.36
CA GLU A 206 -20.76 16.19 4.09
C GLU A 206 -19.41 15.91 3.40
N VAL A 207 -19.50 15.47 2.13
CA VAL A 207 -18.32 15.18 1.30
C VAL A 207 -18.42 15.98 -0.01
N ARG A 208 -17.36 16.69 -0.37
CA ARG A 208 -17.24 17.40 -1.64
C ARG A 208 -16.04 16.86 -2.43
N LEU A 209 -16.33 16.30 -3.59
CA LEU A 209 -15.34 15.71 -4.49
C LEU A 209 -14.93 16.68 -5.60
N GLY A 210 -13.79 16.43 -6.24
CA GLY A 210 -13.26 17.31 -7.29
C GLY A 210 -12.72 18.64 -6.75
N VAL A 211 -12.45 18.74 -5.45
CA VAL A 211 -11.99 19.95 -4.77
C VAL A 211 -10.50 19.85 -4.45
N ASP A 212 -9.69 20.60 -5.17
CA ASP A 212 -8.27 20.76 -4.86
C ASP A 212 -8.07 21.83 -3.77
N PHE A 213 -7.82 21.39 -2.54
CA PHE A 213 -7.67 22.29 -1.40
C PHE A 213 -6.59 23.36 -1.61
N LEU A 214 -5.45 23.00 -2.19
CA LEU A 214 -4.33 23.95 -2.32
C LEU A 214 -4.63 25.05 -3.34
N LYS A 215 -5.43 24.75 -4.38
CA LYS A 215 -5.91 25.76 -5.35
C LYS A 215 -6.99 26.68 -4.77
N HIS A 216 -7.78 26.18 -3.84
CA HIS A 216 -8.90 26.87 -3.21
C HIS A 216 -8.69 27.16 -1.72
N ARG A 217 -7.44 27.23 -1.29
CA ARG A 217 -7.04 27.29 0.11
C ARG A 217 -7.75 28.40 0.89
N ASN A 218 -7.74 29.62 0.37
CA ASN A 218 -8.35 30.79 1.01
C ASN A 218 -9.87 30.63 1.23
N GLU A 219 -10.54 29.86 0.37
CA GLU A 219 -11.98 29.58 0.46
C GLU A 219 -12.26 28.53 1.54
N TYR A 220 -11.45 27.46 1.59
CA TYR A 220 -11.73 26.32 2.46
C TYR A 220 -11.13 26.46 3.87
N GLU A 221 -9.99 27.13 4.05
CA GLU A 221 -9.41 27.33 5.38
C GLU A 221 -10.33 28.07 6.36
N ILE A 222 -11.15 29.00 5.87
CA ILE A 222 -12.06 29.77 6.71
C ILE A 222 -13.32 29.00 7.12
N LEU A 223 -13.59 27.83 6.48
CA LEU A 223 -14.81 27.05 6.73
C LEU A 223 -14.72 26.19 7.99
N ALA A 224 -13.54 25.96 8.56
CA ALA A 224 -13.38 25.10 9.72
C ALA A 224 -12.45 25.73 10.77
N ASP A 225 -12.54 25.23 12.01
CA ASP A 225 -11.63 25.62 13.09
C ASP A 225 -10.29 24.92 12.99
N LYS A 226 -10.31 23.62 12.61
CA LYS A 226 -9.11 22.78 12.40
C LYS A 226 -9.17 22.05 11.06
N ILE A 227 -8.00 21.78 10.51
CA ILE A 227 -7.83 21.08 9.24
C ILE A 227 -7.01 19.80 9.48
N ILE A 228 -7.51 18.69 8.99
CA ILE A 228 -6.76 17.43 8.89
C ILE A 228 -6.32 17.29 7.44
N TYR A 229 -5.02 17.45 7.18
CA TYR A 229 -4.46 17.41 5.84
C TYR A 229 -3.75 16.08 5.59
N THR A 230 -4.20 15.33 4.58
CA THR A 230 -3.67 13.99 4.25
C THR A 230 -2.90 13.95 2.93
N GLY A 231 -2.77 15.09 2.24
CA GLY A 231 -1.96 15.22 1.03
C GLY A 231 -0.45 15.31 1.32
N PRO A 232 0.39 15.45 0.27
CA PRO A 232 1.83 15.60 0.43
C PRO A 232 2.17 16.83 1.26
N ILE A 233 2.99 16.65 2.30
CA ILE A 233 3.35 17.75 3.21
C ILE A 233 4.18 18.83 2.51
N ASP A 234 5.07 18.45 1.61
CA ASP A 234 5.90 19.38 0.83
C ASP A 234 5.06 20.22 -0.13
N GLU A 235 4.03 19.63 -0.77
CA GLU A 235 3.07 20.33 -1.62
C GLU A 235 2.28 21.38 -0.81
N TYR A 236 1.86 21.06 0.43
CA TYR A 236 1.19 22.02 1.33
C TYR A 236 2.01 23.28 1.57
N PHE A 237 3.32 23.14 1.69
CA PHE A 237 4.26 24.26 1.88
C PHE A 237 4.84 24.82 0.57
N GLY A 238 4.25 24.49 -0.59
CA GLY A 238 4.69 24.97 -1.90
C GLY A 238 6.13 24.60 -2.22
N TYR A 239 6.58 23.41 -1.75
CA TYR A 239 7.94 22.89 -1.94
C TYR A 239 9.07 23.79 -1.44
N SER A 240 8.79 24.63 -0.45
CA SER A 240 9.70 25.69 0.04
C SER A 240 11.03 25.20 0.62
N GLU A 241 11.13 23.94 1.04
CA GLU A 241 12.40 23.31 1.50
C GLU A 241 13.01 22.40 0.42
N GLY A 242 12.26 22.11 -0.66
CA GLY A 242 12.59 21.18 -1.72
C GLY A 242 11.50 20.12 -1.90
N VAL A 243 11.64 19.31 -2.93
CA VAL A 243 10.66 18.29 -3.31
C VAL A 243 11.01 16.96 -2.67
N LEU A 244 10.07 16.37 -1.95
CA LEU A 244 10.17 15.00 -1.45
C LEU A 244 9.99 14.01 -2.62
N GLU A 245 10.74 12.94 -2.61
CA GLU A 245 10.71 11.94 -3.68
C GLU A 245 9.66 10.86 -3.39
N TYR A 246 8.93 10.49 -4.44
CA TYR A 246 7.94 9.42 -4.41
C TYR A 246 8.16 8.45 -5.56
N ARG A 247 7.61 7.26 -5.46
CA ARG A 247 7.43 6.37 -6.62
C ARG A 247 6.01 6.51 -7.13
N GLY A 248 5.88 6.51 -8.45
CA GLY A 248 4.61 6.50 -9.17
C GLY A 248 4.25 5.11 -9.66
N LEU A 249 2.99 4.92 -9.99
CA LEU A 249 2.47 3.72 -10.66
C LEU A 249 1.58 4.14 -11.83
N HIS A 250 1.51 3.26 -12.83
CA HIS A 250 0.54 3.33 -13.91
C HIS A 250 -0.16 1.97 -14.01
N PHE A 251 -1.47 1.99 -14.28
CA PHE A 251 -2.30 0.81 -14.34
C PHE A 251 -3.00 0.73 -15.68
N GLU A 252 -2.99 -0.45 -16.29
CA GLU A 252 -3.73 -0.76 -17.52
C GLU A 252 -4.69 -1.90 -17.23
N THR A 253 -5.99 -1.61 -17.23
CA THR A 253 -7.04 -2.59 -16.94
C THR A 253 -7.72 -3.02 -18.24
N GLU A 254 -7.83 -4.32 -18.43
CA GLU A 254 -8.46 -4.96 -19.58
C GLU A 254 -9.57 -5.91 -19.12
N ARG A 255 -10.70 -5.91 -19.85
CA ARG A 255 -11.77 -6.88 -19.71
C ARG A 255 -11.54 -8.05 -20.66
N LEU A 256 -11.57 -9.28 -20.15
CA LEU A 256 -11.35 -10.50 -20.91
C LEU A 256 -12.62 -11.36 -20.94
N GLU A 257 -12.92 -11.94 -22.11
CA GLU A 257 -14.07 -12.85 -22.33
C GLU A 257 -13.71 -14.29 -21.92
N GLU A 258 -13.21 -14.45 -20.70
CA GLU A 258 -12.85 -15.74 -20.11
C GLU A 258 -13.12 -15.76 -18.61
N GLU A 259 -13.42 -16.94 -18.07
CA GLU A 259 -13.78 -17.07 -16.66
C GLU A 259 -12.59 -16.93 -15.70
N ASN A 260 -11.40 -17.30 -16.16
CA ASN A 260 -10.21 -17.37 -15.31
C ASN A 260 -8.95 -17.23 -16.18
N HIS A 261 -8.21 -16.14 -16.00
CA HIS A 261 -7.05 -15.82 -16.81
C HIS A 261 -5.75 -16.45 -16.27
N GLN A 262 -5.51 -16.30 -14.96
CA GLN A 262 -4.23 -16.66 -14.36
C GLN A 262 -4.34 -17.60 -13.14
N GLY A 263 -5.56 -17.91 -12.71
CA GLY A 263 -5.82 -18.87 -11.62
C GLY A 263 -5.51 -18.37 -10.21
N VAL A 264 -5.12 -17.10 -10.06
CA VAL A 264 -4.79 -16.46 -8.77
C VAL A 264 -4.95 -14.96 -8.89
N ALA A 265 -5.22 -14.28 -7.77
CA ALA A 265 -5.43 -12.83 -7.81
C ALA A 265 -4.19 -12.04 -8.26
N VAL A 266 -2.97 -12.47 -7.93
CA VAL A 266 -1.75 -11.71 -8.22
C VAL A 266 -0.64 -12.62 -8.73
N VAL A 267 -0.14 -12.30 -9.92
CA VAL A 267 1.09 -12.87 -10.50
C VAL A 267 2.14 -11.77 -10.60
N ASN A 268 3.26 -11.93 -9.90
CA ASN A 268 4.42 -11.04 -10.01
C ASN A 268 5.34 -11.50 -11.15
N TYR A 269 5.70 -10.59 -12.03
CA TYR A 269 6.64 -10.81 -13.12
C TYR A 269 8.03 -10.35 -12.69
N THR A 270 8.93 -11.30 -12.44
CA THR A 270 10.21 -11.01 -11.76
C THR A 270 11.39 -10.80 -12.70
N GLU A 271 11.26 -11.14 -13.99
CA GLU A 271 12.27 -10.84 -15.02
C GLU A 271 12.34 -9.35 -15.35
N GLY A 272 13.54 -8.85 -15.65
CA GLY A 272 13.78 -7.43 -15.92
C GLY A 272 13.22 -6.94 -17.26
N GLU A 273 13.09 -7.85 -18.24
CA GLU A 273 12.65 -7.55 -19.61
C GLU A 273 11.15 -7.24 -19.72
N ILE A 274 10.33 -7.72 -18.78
CA ILE A 274 8.90 -7.43 -18.71
C ILE A 274 8.70 -6.07 -18.02
N PRO A 275 8.02 -5.09 -18.64
CA PRO A 275 7.97 -3.72 -18.11
C PRO A 275 7.04 -3.54 -16.90
N TYR A 276 6.06 -4.42 -16.71
CA TYR A 276 5.17 -4.39 -15.53
C TYR A 276 5.69 -5.28 -14.40
N THR A 277 5.33 -4.96 -13.18
CA THR A 277 5.72 -5.74 -11.99
C THR A 277 4.78 -6.88 -11.71
N ARG A 278 3.47 -6.70 -12.00
CA ARG A 278 2.46 -7.73 -11.74
C ARG A 278 1.23 -7.58 -12.62
N ILE A 279 0.50 -8.69 -12.71
CA ILE A 279 -0.88 -8.72 -13.22
C ILE A 279 -1.79 -9.07 -12.06
N ILE A 280 -2.87 -8.31 -11.93
CA ILE A 280 -3.91 -8.49 -10.91
C ILE A 280 -5.17 -8.98 -11.62
N GLU A 281 -5.70 -10.13 -11.25
CA GLU A 281 -7.01 -10.62 -11.67
C GLU A 281 -8.02 -10.43 -10.55
N HIS A 282 -8.85 -9.40 -10.66
CA HIS A 282 -9.60 -8.85 -9.54
C HIS A 282 -10.67 -9.76 -8.95
N LYS A 283 -11.35 -10.58 -9.79
CA LYS A 283 -12.45 -11.45 -9.33
C LYS A 283 -12.04 -12.43 -8.22
N HIS A 284 -10.76 -12.86 -8.21
CA HIS A 284 -10.28 -13.80 -7.21
C HIS A 284 -10.28 -13.24 -5.78
N PHE A 285 -10.26 -11.94 -5.60
CA PHE A 285 -10.31 -11.33 -4.27
C PHE A 285 -11.62 -11.62 -3.53
N GLU A 286 -12.74 -11.71 -4.26
CA GLU A 286 -14.06 -12.00 -3.70
C GLU A 286 -14.62 -13.35 -4.19
N PHE A 287 -13.75 -14.26 -4.65
CA PHE A 287 -14.11 -15.59 -5.14
C PHE A 287 -15.16 -15.57 -6.26
N GLY A 288 -15.07 -14.57 -7.13
CA GLY A 288 -16.03 -14.34 -8.21
C GLY A 288 -16.09 -15.48 -9.23
N THR A 289 -17.29 -15.76 -9.74
CA THR A 289 -17.59 -16.83 -10.71
C THR A 289 -18.20 -16.29 -12.02
N GLN A 290 -18.00 -15.01 -12.30
CA GLN A 290 -18.49 -14.36 -13.51
C GLN A 290 -17.90 -15.01 -14.77
N PRO A 291 -18.62 -15.03 -15.92
CA PRO A 291 -18.12 -15.61 -17.18
C PRO A 291 -17.01 -14.75 -17.83
N VAL A 292 -16.77 -13.57 -17.30
CA VAL A 292 -15.73 -12.62 -17.73
C VAL A 292 -14.77 -12.33 -16.59
N THR A 293 -13.61 -11.78 -16.90
CA THR A 293 -12.68 -11.32 -15.86
C THR A 293 -12.07 -9.96 -16.21
N TYR A 294 -11.51 -9.29 -15.21
CA TYR A 294 -10.74 -8.06 -15.37
C TYR A 294 -9.32 -8.27 -14.85
N VAL A 295 -8.35 -7.95 -15.69
CA VAL A 295 -6.93 -8.00 -15.33
C VAL A 295 -6.33 -6.61 -15.39
N THR A 296 -5.46 -6.29 -14.44
CA THR A 296 -4.74 -5.01 -14.39
C THR A 296 -3.24 -5.27 -14.39
N LYS A 297 -2.53 -4.72 -15.38
CA LYS A 297 -1.07 -4.66 -15.39
C LYS A 297 -0.61 -3.44 -14.60
N GLU A 298 0.31 -3.64 -13.66
CA GLU A 298 0.88 -2.58 -12.84
C GLU A 298 2.30 -2.25 -13.32
N TYR A 299 2.48 -1.00 -13.75
CA TYR A 299 3.77 -0.48 -14.22
C TYR A 299 4.35 0.48 -13.19
N PRO A 300 5.57 0.27 -12.72
CA PRO A 300 6.29 1.26 -11.92
C PRO A 300 6.75 2.42 -12.81
N LYS A 301 6.68 3.62 -12.29
CA LYS A 301 7.20 4.81 -12.98
C LYS A 301 7.84 5.79 -12.01
N ASP A 302 8.71 6.65 -12.56
CA ASP A 302 9.20 7.80 -11.81
C ASP A 302 8.06 8.80 -11.60
N TRP A 303 7.96 9.27 -10.38
CA TRP A 303 6.97 10.27 -10.02
C TRP A 303 7.45 11.68 -10.41
N LYS A 304 6.51 12.54 -10.80
CA LYS A 304 6.73 13.96 -11.07
C LYS A 304 5.71 14.79 -10.32
N ILE A 305 6.06 16.05 -10.01
CA ILE A 305 5.15 17.01 -9.40
C ILE A 305 3.84 17.09 -10.19
N GLY A 306 2.72 17.02 -9.48
CA GLY A 306 1.38 17.02 -10.05
C GLY A 306 0.83 15.64 -10.42
N GLU A 307 1.64 14.58 -10.34
CA GLU A 307 1.19 13.19 -10.48
C GLU A 307 0.79 12.58 -9.13
N GLU A 308 0.07 11.45 -9.17
CA GLU A 308 -0.28 10.71 -7.96
C GLU A 308 0.97 10.10 -7.29
N ALA A 309 1.18 10.42 -6.02
CA ALA A 309 2.25 9.88 -5.21
C ALA A 309 1.80 8.58 -4.53
N TYR A 310 2.49 7.47 -4.79
CA TYR A 310 2.13 6.16 -4.21
C TYR A 310 3.00 5.79 -3.01
N TYR A 311 4.31 5.84 -3.16
CA TYR A 311 5.25 5.37 -2.14
C TYR A 311 6.31 6.44 -1.85
N PRO A 312 6.41 6.92 -0.59
CA PRO A 312 7.51 7.76 -0.16
C PRO A 312 8.87 7.04 -0.29
N VAL A 313 9.88 7.74 -0.78
CA VAL A 313 11.26 7.24 -0.82
C VAL A 313 11.93 7.57 0.51
N ASN A 314 11.93 6.63 1.44
CA ASN A 314 12.41 6.83 2.82
C ASN A 314 13.94 6.64 2.94
N ASP A 315 14.74 7.31 2.09
CA ASP A 315 16.19 7.39 2.25
C ASP A 315 16.59 8.54 3.19
N VAL A 316 17.85 8.58 3.58
CA VAL A 316 18.38 9.58 4.53
C VAL A 316 18.14 11.00 4.04
N LYS A 317 18.37 11.28 2.75
CA LYS A 317 18.16 12.59 2.13
C LYS A 317 16.72 13.09 2.28
N ASN A 318 15.77 12.22 1.96
CA ASN A 318 14.35 12.55 2.01
C ASN A 318 13.83 12.65 3.46
N LEU A 319 14.34 11.83 4.38
CA LEU A 319 14.00 11.94 5.81
C LEU A 319 14.53 13.23 6.43
N ASP A 320 15.74 13.67 6.09
CA ASP A 320 16.28 14.97 6.50
C ASP A 320 15.44 16.13 5.94
N LEU A 321 15.03 16.04 4.67
CA LEU A 321 14.15 17.04 4.06
C LEU A 321 12.78 17.06 4.73
N TYR A 322 12.18 15.90 4.97
CA TYR A 322 10.90 15.78 5.67
C TYR A 322 10.97 16.40 7.07
N SER A 323 12.08 16.23 7.81
CA SER A 323 12.25 16.83 9.14
C SER A 323 12.12 18.35 9.14
N LYS A 324 12.49 19.02 8.04
CA LYS A 324 12.33 20.48 7.90
C LYS A 324 10.85 20.85 7.75
N TYR A 325 10.08 20.06 7.00
CA TYR A 325 8.64 20.24 6.87
C TYR A 325 7.89 20.00 8.19
N VAL A 326 8.31 19.01 8.96
CA VAL A 326 7.75 18.76 10.31
C VAL A 326 7.90 20.01 11.20
N LYS A 327 9.09 20.63 11.23
CA LYS A 327 9.29 21.88 11.99
C LYS A 327 8.40 23.02 11.53
N LYS A 328 8.11 23.12 10.23
CA LYS A 328 7.14 24.11 9.71
C LYS A 328 5.71 23.77 10.11
N ALA A 329 5.35 22.48 10.07
CA ALA A 329 4.03 22.02 10.49
C ALA A 329 3.76 22.28 11.98
N GLU A 330 4.75 22.10 12.85
CA GLU A 330 4.65 22.42 14.29
C GLU A 330 4.35 23.89 14.59
N ALA A 331 4.70 24.80 13.67
CA ALA A 331 4.41 26.23 13.81
C ALA A 331 2.95 26.60 13.44
N ILE A 332 2.18 25.66 12.89
CA ILE A 332 0.79 25.86 12.47
C ILE A 332 -0.15 25.16 13.46
N SER A 333 -0.88 25.92 14.27
CA SER A 333 -1.68 25.35 15.37
C SER A 333 -3.02 24.74 14.93
N ASN A 334 -3.54 25.14 13.78
CA ASN A 334 -4.87 24.72 13.30
C ASN A 334 -4.84 23.68 12.15
N VAL A 335 -3.66 23.15 11.79
CA VAL A 335 -3.52 22.10 10.78
C VAL A 335 -2.79 20.90 11.35
N ILE A 336 -3.37 19.73 11.18
CA ILE A 336 -2.79 18.44 11.58
C ILE A 336 -2.50 17.65 10.32
N PHE A 337 -1.25 17.27 10.12
CA PHE A 337 -0.84 16.43 9.00
C PHE A 337 -0.97 14.96 9.38
N GLY A 338 -1.57 14.16 8.51
CA GLY A 338 -1.76 12.74 8.78
C GLY A 338 -1.83 11.89 7.51
N GLY A 339 -1.80 10.58 7.70
CA GLY A 339 -1.79 9.62 6.60
C GLY A 339 -0.44 9.51 5.90
N ARG A 340 -0.38 8.61 4.90
CA ARG A 340 0.87 8.22 4.23
C ARG A 340 1.67 9.40 3.68
N LEU A 341 1.01 10.36 3.03
CA LEU A 341 1.68 11.48 2.37
C LEU A 341 1.94 12.64 3.33
N GLY A 342 1.01 12.91 4.25
CA GLY A 342 1.17 13.96 5.26
C GLY A 342 2.27 13.63 6.29
N GLU A 343 2.44 12.34 6.63
CA GLU A 343 3.48 11.85 7.54
C GLU A 343 4.73 11.35 6.82
N TYR A 344 4.75 11.37 5.48
CA TYR A 344 5.83 10.86 4.64
C TYR A 344 6.30 9.46 5.07
N LYS A 345 5.35 8.54 5.32
CA LYS A 345 5.63 7.19 5.81
C LYS A 345 5.07 6.11 4.87
N TYR A 346 5.82 5.04 4.71
CA TYR A 346 5.33 3.84 4.04
C TYR A 346 4.48 3.05 5.03
N TYR A 347 3.16 3.20 4.90
CA TYR A 347 2.18 2.53 5.75
C TYR A 347 1.39 1.46 5.00
N ASP A 348 1.17 0.32 5.64
CA ASP A 348 0.09 -0.59 5.30
C ASP A 348 -1.26 -0.03 5.78
N MET A 349 -2.36 -0.52 5.22
CA MET A 349 -3.72 0.00 5.51
C MET A 349 -4.05 0.01 7.00
N ASP A 350 -3.67 -1.05 7.71
CA ASP A 350 -3.91 -1.19 9.15
C ASP A 350 -3.18 -0.12 9.95
N LYS A 351 -1.96 0.23 9.55
CA LYS A 351 -1.17 1.29 10.21
C LYS A 351 -1.72 2.68 9.92
N VAL A 352 -2.26 2.90 8.72
CA VAL A 352 -2.97 4.15 8.40
C VAL A 352 -4.18 4.33 9.29
N ILE A 353 -5.00 3.29 9.45
CA ILE A 353 -6.18 3.30 10.32
C ILE A 353 -5.78 3.46 11.80
N ALA A 354 -4.78 2.71 12.24
CA ALA A 354 -4.27 2.83 13.62
C ALA A 354 -3.75 4.24 13.94
N SER A 355 -3.04 4.88 12.99
CA SER A 355 -2.56 6.25 13.14
C SER A 355 -3.71 7.25 13.23
N ALA A 356 -4.76 7.08 12.41
CA ALA A 356 -5.96 7.94 12.49
C ALA A 356 -6.69 7.78 13.82
N LEU A 357 -6.87 6.56 14.32
CA LEU A 357 -7.49 6.29 15.63
C LEU A 357 -6.64 6.87 16.78
N ALA A 358 -5.32 6.75 16.71
CA ALA A 358 -4.42 7.35 17.70
C ALA A 358 -4.50 8.89 17.70
N LEU A 359 -4.62 9.51 16.50
CA LEU A 359 -4.86 10.94 16.40
C LEU A 359 -6.20 11.33 17.05
N CYS A 360 -7.27 10.58 16.79
CA CYS A 360 -8.58 10.83 17.39
C CYS A 360 -8.52 10.77 18.92
N ASN A 361 -7.86 9.75 19.49
CA ASN A 361 -7.72 9.63 20.95
C ASN A 361 -6.97 10.84 21.54
N LYS A 362 -5.90 11.29 20.86
CA LYS A 362 -5.16 12.48 21.28
C LYS A 362 -5.96 13.77 21.15
N GLU A 363 -6.67 13.94 20.04
CA GLU A 363 -7.41 15.17 19.73
C GLU A 363 -8.65 15.34 20.62
N PHE A 364 -9.30 14.24 20.95
CA PHE A 364 -10.52 14.24 21.77
C PHE A 364 -10.26 13.93 23.25
N GLN A 365 -8.99 13.81 23.67
CA GLN A 365 -8.56 13.57 25.06
C GLN A 365 -9.19 12.33 25.69
N GLU A 366 -9.20 11.22 24.98
CA GLU A 366 -9.61 9.90 25.46
C GLU A 366 -8.43 9.01 25.86
#